data_296ed4b16457e57c2c58e6438995972d
#
_entry.id   296ed4b16457e57c2c58e6438995972d
#
_cell.length_a   1.000
_cell.length_b   1.000
_cell.length_c   1.000
_cell.angle_alpha   90.00
_cell.angle_beta   90.00
_cell.angle_gamma   90.00
#
_symmetry.space_group_name_H-M   'P 1'
#
loop_
_entity.id
_entity.type
_entity.pdbx_description
1 polymer ?
#
loop_
_entity_poly.entity_id
_entity_poly.type
_entity_poly.pdbx_seq_one_letter_code
_entity_poly.pdbx_strand_id
1 'polypeptide(L)'
;MCIADKPLKQNIPLMNPLAEQVAWLFILAVPISCIAWTVTHEEIFREPREYCIRRSKFSKSIFTRKFFYLFTCEYCFSHYIVIAFLILTQYKLLLPDWRGVLIAGFALVWVANVYMSLFGFIRVGMKETKMEADMDEIKLKKIRDKMEHH
;
A
#
# COMPACT_ATOMS: atom_id res chain seq x y z
N MET A 1 -24.48 9.80 -36.88
CA MET A 1 -23.01 9.67 -37.02
C MET A 1 -22.53 8.84 -35.88
N CYS A 2 -22.61 7.50 -36.03
CA CYS A 2 -22.28 6.53 -34.98
C CYS A 2 -20.77 6.28 -34.99
N ILE A 3 -20.09 6.70 -33.92
CA ILE A 3 -18.72 6.29 -33.66
C ILE A 3 -18.81 4.95 -32.92
N ALA A 4 -18.56 3.88 -33.68
CA ALA A 4 -18.43 2.55 -33.13
C ALA A 4 -17.11 2.45 -32.37
N ASP A 5 -17.17 2.42 -31.05
CA ASP A 5 -16.08 2.01 -30.18
C ASP A 5 -15.72 0.55 -30.47
N LYS A 6 -14.68 0.38 -31.25
CA LYS A 6 -14.06 -0.91 -31.51
C LYS A 6 -13.19 -1.22 -30.28
N PRO A 7 -13.48 -2.28 -29.52
CA PRO A 7 -12.58 -2.67 -28.44
C PRO A 7 -11.23 -3.04 -29.05
N LEU A 8 -10.18 -2.38 -28.58
CA LEU A 8 -8.79 -2.66 -28.93
C LEU A 8 -8.49 -4.09 -28.44
N LYS A 9 -8.63 -5.07 -29.34
CA LYS A 9 -8.08 -6.40 -29.13
C LYS A 9 -6.56 -6.27 -29.15
N GLN A 10 -5.95 -6.05 -28.02
CA GLN A 10 -4.53 -6.28 -27.85
C GLN A 10 -4.27 -7.76 -28.00
N ASN A 11 -3.75 -8.13 -29.18
CA ASN A 11 -3.15 -9.43 -29.42
C ASN A 11 -1.83 -9.51 -28.65
N ILE A 12 -1.91 -9.83 -27.35
CA ILE A 12 -0.76 -10.25 -26.56
C ILE A 12 -0.63 -11.76 -26.80
N PRO A 13 0.52 -12.24 -27.31
CA PRO A 13 0.67 -13.65 -27.68
C PRO A 13 0.69 -14.54 -26.43
N LEU A 14 -0.21 -15.50 -26.42
CA LEU A 14 -0.11 -16.81 -25.76
C LEU A 14 0.28 -16.88 -24.27
N MET A 15 -0.28 -16.04 -23.43
CA MET A 15 -0.34 -16.38 -21.99
C MET A 15 -1.65 -17.12 -21.74
N ASN A 16 -1.58 -18.23 -20.99
CA ASN A 16 -2.78 -18.92 -20.50
C ASN A 16 -3.67 -17.89 -19.80
N PRO A 17 -5.01 -17.92 -19.99
CA PRO A 17 -5.91 -16.90 -19.41
C PRO A 17 -5.75 -16.78 -17.88
N LEU A 18 -5.34 -17.86 -17.22
CA LEU A 18 -5.02 -17.85 -15.79
C LEU A 18 -3.73 -17.05 -15.49
N ALA A 19 -2.69 -17.19 -16.30
CA ALA A 19 -1.44 -16.47 -16.11
C ALA A 19 -1.62 -14.95 -16.29
N GLU A 20 -2.46 -14.55 -17.24
CA GLU A 20 -2.83 -13.15 -17.44
C GLU A 20 -3.60 -12.59 -16.22
N GLN A 21 -4.57 -13.33 -15.71
CA GLN A 21 -5.29 -12.93 -14.51
C GLN A 21 -4.37 -12.80 -13.28
N VAL A 22 -3.44 -13.73 -13.11
CA VAL A 22 -2.46 -13.69 -12.02
C VAL A 22 -1.49 -12.50 -12.20
N ALA A 23 -1.06 -12.22 -13.42
CA ALA A 23 -0.22 -11.04 -13.69
C ALA A 23 -0.95 -9.73 -13.33
N TRP A 24 -2.22 -9.60 -13.72
CA TRP A 24 -3.05 -8.46 -13.33
C TRP A 24 -3.25 -8.34 -11.82
N LEU A 25 -3.37 -9.45 -11.11
CA LEU A 25 -3.45 -9.46 -9.64
C LEU A 25 -2.23 -8.77 -9.02
N PHE A 26 -1.02 -9.15 -9.43
CA PHE A 26 0.22 -8.57 -8.92
C PHE A 26 0.39 -7.10 -9.33
N ILE A 27 0.06 -6.77 -10.59
CA ILE A 27 0.17 -5.39 -11.10
C ILE A 27 -0.80 -4.46 -10.37
N LEU A 28 -2.05 -4.87 -10.16
CA LEU A 28 -3.05 -4.06 -9.44
C LEU A 28 -2.74 -3.91 -7.95
N ALA A 29 -2.11 -4.90 -7.34
CA ALA A 29 -1.72 -4.83 -5.94
C ALA A 29 -0.65 -3.75 -5.66
N VAL A 30 0.18 -3.38 -6.64
CA VAL A 30 1.22 -2.33 -6.48
C VAL A 30 0.61 -0.96 -6.20
N PRO A 31 -0.27 -0.38 -7.03
CA PRO A 31 -0.86 0.92 -6.73
C PRO A 31 -1.74 0.89 -5.46
N ILE A 32 -2.40 -0.22 -5.18
CA ILE A 32 -3.21 -0.40 -3.96
C ILE A 32 -2.32 -0.30 -2.72
N SER A 33 -1.20 -1.03 -2.69
CA SER A 33 -0.25 -0.99 -1.58
C SER A 33 0.41 0.39 -1.43
N CYS A 34 0.76 1.03 -2.55
CA CYS A 34 1.35 2.37 -2.56
C CYS A 34 0.40 3.40 -1.94
N ILE A 35 -0.87 3.43 -2.36
CA ILE A 35 -1.87 4.36 -1.83
C ILE A 35 -2.14 4.07 -0.35
N ALA A 36 -2.32 2.79 0.02
CA ALA A 36 -2.57 2.42 1.40
C ALA A 36 -1.40 2.82 2.31
N TRP A 37 -0.16 2.55 1.90
CA TRP A 37 1.04 2.95 2.63
C TRP A 37 1.14 4.48 2.77
N THR A 38 0.97 5.22 1.68
CA THR A 38 1.08 6.68 1.68
C THR A 38 0.10 7.32 2.66
N VAL A 39 -1.16 6.89 2.66
CA VAL A 39 -2.17 7.46 3.57
C VAL A 39 -1.90 7.11 5.04
N THR A 40 -1.40 5.90 5.31
CA THR A 40 -1.24 5.41 6.69
C THR A 40 0.11 5.76 7.31
N HIS A 41 1.17 6.01 6.52
CA HIS A 41 2.54 6.18 7.03
C HIS A 41 3.20 7.52 6.69
N GLU A 42 2.86 8.13 5.54
CA GLU A 42 3.57 9.33 5.12
C GLU A 42 3.15 10.59 5.89
N GLU A 43 4.10 11.52 6.04
CA GLU A 43 3.94 12.78 6.77
C GLU A 43 2.84 13.68 6.19
N ILE A 44 2.63 13.62 4.87
CA ILE A 44 1.62 14.43 4.17
C ILE A 44 0.21 14.18 4.67
N PHE A 45 -0.07 12.97 5.18
CA PHE A 45 -1.36 12.59 5.76
C PHE A 45 -1.33 12.53 7.30
N ARG A 46 -0.31 13.09 7.95
CA ARG A 46 -0.20 13.07 9.40
C ARG A 46 -1.34 13.82 10.09
N GLU A 47 -1.65 15.02 9.64
CA GLU A 47 -2.71 15.84 10.25
C GLU A 47 -4.11 15.22 10.15
N PRO A 48 -4.59 14.78 8.97
CA PRO A 48 -5.84 14.03 8.85
C PRO A 48 -5.85 12.76 9.71
N ARG A 49 -4.75 12.04 9.77
CA ARG A 49 -4.61 10.82 10.57
C ARG A 49 -4.71 11.10 12.07
N GLU A 50 -4.02 12.12 12.57
CA GLU A 50 -4.10 12.54 13.98
C GLU A 50 -5.50 13.01 14.35
N TYR A 51 -6.20 13.70 13.45
CA TYR A 51 -7.60 14.06 13.62
C TYR A 51 -8.48 12.80 13.74
N CYS A 52 -8.30 11.82 12.88
CA CYS A 52 -9.01 10.54 12.91
C CYS A 52 -8.75 9.78 14.22
N ILE A 53 -7.49 9.73 14.68
CA ILE A 53 -7.10 9.09 15.96
C ILE A 53 -7.82 9.78 17.13
N ARG A 54 -7.81 11.11 17.19
CA ARG A 54 -8.51 11.86 18.24
C ARG A 54 -10.00 11.60 18.22
N ARG A 55 -10.64 11.67 17.06
CA ARG A 55 -12.09 11.38 16.92
C ARG A 55 -12.42 9.94 17.30
N SER A 56 -11.60 8.99 16.94
CA SER A 56 -11.75 7.58 17.32
C SER A 56 -11.74 7.39 18.84
N LYS A 57 -10.87 8.10 19.57
CA LYS A 57 -10.76 7.99 21.04
C LYS A 57 -11.91 8.66 21.80
N PHE A 58 -12.42 9.79 21.32
CA PHE A 58 -13.42 10.61 22.01
C PHE A 58 -14.86 10.39 21.54
N SER A 59 -15.09 9.59 20.50
CA SER A 59 -16.44 9.34 20.01
C SER A 59 -17.21 8.35 20.88
N LYS A 60 -18.43 8.74 21.26
CA LYS A 60 -19.37 7.87 22.01
C LYS A 60 -19.99 6.79 21.13
N SER A 61 -20.06 6.98 19.82
CA SER A 61 -20.62 6.03 18.87
C SER A 61 -19.59 5.01 18.42
N ILE A 62 -19.93 3.73 18.53
CA ILE A 62 -19.06 2.59 18.14
C ILE A 62 -18.77 2.65 16.63
N PHE A 63 -19.76 2.99 15.79
CA PHE A 63 -19.61 3.10 14.35
C PHE A 63 -18.62 4.21 13.96
N THR A 64 -18.79 5.40 14.54
CA THR A 64 -17.88 6.54 14.30
C THR A 64 -16.46 6.21 14.76
N ARG A 65 -16.33 5.57 15.94
CA ARG A 65 -15.01 5.16 16.46
C ARG A 65 -14.31 4.16 15.54
N LYS A 66 -15.02 3.13 15.07
CA LYS A 66 -14.47 2.13 14.15
C LYS A 66 -14.14 2.73 12.79
N PHE A 67 -15.00 3.60 12.26
CA PHE A 67 -14.78 4.27 10.99
C PHE A 67 -13.47 5.10 11.00
N PHE A 68 -13.25 5.92 12.03
CA PHE A 68 -12.02 6.69 12.13
C PHE A 68 -10.79 5.81 12.42
N TYR A 69 -10.96 4.69 13.11
CA TYR A 69 -9.87 3.73 13.33
C TYR A 69 -9.39 3.09 12.03
N LEU A 70 -10.25 2.94 11.03
CA LEU A 70 -9.89 2.38 9.72
C LEU A 70 -8.76 3.14 9.02
N PHE A 71 -8.73 4.47 9.15
CA PHE A 71 -7.68 5.31 8.56
C PHE A 71 -6.32 5.18 9.26
N THR A 72 -6.26 4.51 10.40
CA THR A 72 -5.03 4.28 11.15
C THR A 72 -4.48 2.87 11.00
N CYS A 73 -5.29 1.96 10.46
CA CYS A 73 -4.94 0.57 10.24
C CYS A 73 -4.70 0.31 8.75
N GLU A 74 -3.43 0.04 8.35
CA GLU A 74 -3.05 -0.26 6.96
C GLU A 74 -3.90 -1.36 6.34
N TYR A 75 -4.02 -2.47 7.08
CA TYR A 75 -4.78 -3.63 6.65
C TYR A 75 -6.26 -3.29 6.39
N CYS A 76 -6.88 -2.53 7.30
CA CYS A 76 -8.27 -2.14 7.16
C CYS A 76 -8.46 -1.16 6.00
N PHE A 77 -7.54 -0.22 5.84
CA PHE A 77 -7.59 0.79 4.79
C PHE A 77 -7.39 0.17 3.39
N SER A 78 -6.53 -0.83 3.26
CA SER A 78 -6.30 -1.52 2.00
C SER A 78 -7.58 -2.15 1.42
N HIS A 79 -8.51 -2.63 2.26
CA HIS A 79 -9.79 -3.15 1.79
C HIS A 79 -10.63 -2.11 1.03
N TYR A 80 -10.66 -0.85 1.52
CA TYR A 80 -11.39 0.22 0.85
C TYR A 80 -10.77 0.59 -0.49
N ILE A 81 -9.45 0.65 -0.55
CA ILE A 81 -8.73 0.90 -1.80
C ILE A 81 -8.97 -0.24 -2.79
N VAL A 82 -8.94 -1.50 -2.34
CA VAL A 82 -9.25 -2.66 -3.19
C VAL A 82 -10.68 -2.59 -3.72
N ILE A 83 -11.66 -2.28 -2.90
CA ILE A 83 -13.07 -2.13 -3.34
C ILE A 83 -13.17 -1.04 -4.42
N ALA A 84 -12.53 0.12 -4.20
CA ALA A 84 -12.52 1.19 -5.19
C ALA A 84 -11.87 0.73 -6.52
N PHE A 85 -10.74 0.04 -6.46
CA PHE A 85 -10.08 -0.51 -7.67
C PHE A 85 -10.92 -1.58 -8.37
N LEU A 86 -11.60 -2.46 -7.63
CA LEU A 86 -12.48 -3.45 -8.23
C LEU A 86 -13.68 -2.81 -8.95
N ILE A 87 -14.24 -1.74 -8.40
CA ILE A 87 -15.31 -0.98 -9.05
C ILE A 87 -14.79 -0.29 -10.33
N LEU A 88 -13.59 0.29 -10.28
CA LEU A 88 -13.00 1.00 -11.41
C LEU A 88 -12.57 0.05 -12.54
N THR A 89 -11.93 -1.06 -12.19
CA THR A 89 -11.32 -2.00 -13.16
C THR A 89 -12.24 -3.12 -13.59
N GLN A 90 -13.32 -3.38 -12.82
CA GLN A 90 -14.20 -4.53 -13.00
C GLN A 90 -13.42 -5.87 -13.04
N TYR A 91 -12.28 -5.91 -12.36
CA TYR A 91 -11.40 -7.07 -12.34
C TYR A 91 -12.05 -8.27 -11.64
N LYS A 92 -11.96 -9.43 -12.28
CA LYS A 92 -12.49 -10.70 -11.77
C LYS A 92 -11.39 -11.76 -11.86
N LEU A 93 -11.31 -12.58 -10.82
CA LEU A 93 -10.32 -13.64 -10.72
C LEU A 93 -11.02 -15.00 -10.76
N LEU A 94 -10.56 -15.91 -11.62
CA LEU A 94 -11.02 -17.28 -11.80
C LEU A 94 -12.45 -17.44 -12.36
N LEU A 95 -13.43 -16.69 -11.84
CA LEU A 95 -14.84 -16.83 -12.20
C LEU A 95 -15.38 -15.53 -12.81
N PRO A 96 -16.23 -15.59 -13.85
CA PRO A 96 -16.81 -14.40 -14.47
C PRO A 96 -17.90 -13.73 -13.62
N ASP A 97 -18.37 -14.40 -12.57
CA ASP A 97 -19.46 -13.98 -11.71
C ASP A 97 -19.00 -13.06 -10.57
N TRP A 98 -19.96 -12.63 -9.73
CA TRP A 98 -19.69 -11.87 -8.50
C TRP A 98 -18.74 -12.59 -7.53
N ARG A 99 -18.70 -13.92 -7.54
CA ARG A 99 -17.76 -14.74 -6.77
C ARG A 99 -16.31 -14.46 -7.17
N GLY A 100 -16.06 -14.25 -8.47
CA GLY A 100 -14.75 -13.87 -8.98
C GLY A 100 -14.30 -12.50 -8.48
N VAL A 101 -15.22 -11.56 -8.26
CA VAL A 101 -14.92 -10.25 -7.65
C VAL A 101 -14.54 -10.42 -6.19
N LEU A 102 -15.23 -11.26 -5.41
CA LEU A 102 -14.89 -11.53 -4.02
C LEU A 102 -13.50 -12.18 -3.89
N ILE A 103 -13.23 -13.20 -4.71
CA ILE A 103 -11.93 -13.88 -4.71
C ILE A 103 -10.82 -12.88 -5.08
N ALA A 104 -11.04 -12.06 -6.12
CA ALA A 104 -10.11 -11.01 -6.52
C ALA A 104 -9.86 -10.00 -5.37
N GLY A 105 -10.91 -9.60 -4.66
CA GLY A 105 -10.84 -8.68 -3.53
C GLY A 105 -9.92 -9.19 -2.42
N PHE A 106 -10.16 -10.39 -1.93
CA PHE A 106 -9.33 -11.00 -0.89
C PHE A 106 -7.89 -11.24 -1.36
N ALA A 107 -7.70 -11.71 -2.59
CA ALA A 107 -6.37 -11.93 -3.16
C ALA A 107 -5.59 -10.61 -3.29
N LEU A 108 -6.22 -9.54 -3.79
CA LEU A 108 -5.61 -8.21 -3.90
C LEU A 108 -5.22 -7.63 -2.54
N VAL A 109 -6.12 -7.74 -1.54
CA VAL A 109 -5.81 -7.30 -0.17
C VAL A 109 -4.61 -8.05 0.38
N TRP A 110 -4.57 -9.37 0.20
CA TRP A 110 -3.47 -10.18 0.71
C TRP A 110 -2.14 -9.82 0.05
N VAL A 111 -2.09 -9.73 -1.29
CA VAL A 111 -0.87 -9.37 -2.03
C VAL A 111 -0.43 -7.94 -1.71
N ALA A 112 -1.37 -6.98 -1.64
CA ALA A 112 -1.04 -5.60 -1.29
C ALA A 112 -0.44 -5.48 0.13
N ASN A 113 -0.95 -6.25 1.10
CA ASN A 113 -0.38 -6.27 2.45
C ASN A 113 1.01 -6.93 2.50
N VAL A 114 1.27 -7.97 1.70
CA VAL A 114 2.62 -8.52 1.53
C VAL A 114 3.58 -7.46 0.99
N TYR A 115 3.18 -6.69 -0.02
CA TYR A 115 3.99 -5.60 -0.56
C TYR A 115 4.27 -4.51 0.48
N MET A 116 3.27 -4.10 1.26
CA MET A 116 3.45 -3.12 2.34
C MET A 116 4.40 -3.63 3.41
N SER A 117 4.26 -4.89 3.84
CA SER A 117 5.15 -5.51 4.82
C SER A 117 6.59 -5.59 4.33
N LEU A 118 6.78 -6.00 3.06
CA LEU A 118 8.09 -6.08 2.44
C LEU A 118 8.74 -4.69 2.32
N PHE A 119 7.97 -3.69 1.89
CA PHE A 119 8.44 -2.31 1.79
C PHE A 119 8.81 -1.74 3.17
N GLY A 120 8.00 -1.99 4.18
CA GLY A 120 8.29 -1.60 5.57
C GLY A 120 9.58 -2.23 6.09
N PHE A 121 9.80 -3.52 5.83
CA PHE A 121 11.03 -4.22 6.21
C PHE A 121 12.28 -3.60 5.56
N ILE A 122 12.22 -3.33 4.25
CA ILE A 122 13.31 -2.68 3.51
C ILE A 122 13.58 -1.27 4.08
N ARG A 123 12.53 -0.52 4.39
CA ARG A 123 12.65 0.85 4.91
C ARG A 123 13.28 0.88 6.31
N VAL A 124 12.98 -0.09 7.17
CA VAL A 124 13.62 -0.24 8.49
C VAL A 124 15.10 -0.54 8.33
N GLY A 125 15.47 -1.51 7.49
CA GLY A 125 16.88 -1.83 7.24
C GLY A 125 17.68 -0.64 6.72
N MET A 126 17.11 0.17 5.82
CA MET A 126 17.77 1.40 5.34
C MET A 126 17.97 2.45 6.46
N LYS A 127 17.04 2.54 7.42
CA LYS A 127 17.19 3.46 8.56
C LYS A 127 18.30 3.00 9.51
N GLU A 128 18.38 1.71 9.80
CA GLU A 128 19.44 1.13 10.64
C GLU A 128 20.82 1.41 10.03
N THR A 129 21.01 1.14 8.75
CA THR A 129 22.26 1.40 8.03
C THR A 129 22.65 2.88 8.07
N LYS A 130 21.69 3.80 7.94
CA LYS A 130 21.96 5.25 8.06
C LYS A 130 22.38 5.63 9.47
N MET A 131 21.71 5.12 10.50
CA MET A 131 22.08 5.41 11.89
C MET A 131 23.46 4.88 12.23
N GLU A 132 23.87 3.73 11.73
CA GLU A 132 25.21 3.20 11.90
C GLU A 132 26.25 4.10 11.23
N ALA A 133 26.00 4.54 9.99
CA ALA A 133 26.89 5.46 9.27
C ALA A 133 27.04 6.83 10.01
N ASP A 134 25.94 7.40 10.49
CA ASP A 134 25.95 8.67 11.25
C ASP A 134 26.73 8.50 12.58
N MET A 135 26.58 7.35 13.25
CA MET A 135 27.33 7.06 14.48
C MET A 135 28.84 6.93 14.23
N ASP A 136 29.23 6.31 13.14
CA ASP A 136 30.65 6.16 12.79
C ASP A 136 31.26 7.52 12.39
N GLU A 137 30.50 8.37 11.71
CA GLU A 137 30.94 9.75 11.42
C GLU A 137 31.17 10.58 12.70
N ILE A 138 30.26 10.44 13.67
CA ILE A 138 30.41 11.11 14.98
C ILE A 138 31.64 10.58 15.73
N LYS A 139 31.91 9.28 15.70
CA LYS A 139 33.11 8.69 16.32
C LYS A 139 34.37 9.22 15.67
N LEU A 140 34.42 9.25 14.33
CA LEU A 140 35.58 9.80 13.57
C LEU A 140 35.83 11.29 13.89
N LYS A 141 34.77 12.09 13.97
CA LYS A 141 34.90 13.49 14.38
C LYS A 141 35.52 13.63 15.79
N LYS A 142 35.04 12.86 16.77
CA LYS A 142 35.56 12.87 18.13
C LYS A 142 37.04 12.45 18.20
N ILE A 143 37.47 11.50 17.39
CA ILE A 143 38.86 11.05 17.33
C ILE A 143 39.75 12.18 16.73
N ARG A 144 39.28 12.80 15.65
CA ARG A 144 40.01 13.91 15.00
C ARG A 144 40.18 15.11 15.95
N ASP A 145 39.11 15.53 16.63
CA ASP A 145 39.15 16.63 17.57
C ASP A 145 40.13 16.37 18.75
N LYS A 146 40.22 15.11 19.20
CA LYS A 146 41.20 14.70 20.22
C LYS A 146 42.64 14.76 19.73
N MET A 147 42.90 14.48 18.44
CA MET A 147 44.24 14.53 17.86
C MET A 147 44.71 15.99 17.61
N GLU A 148 43.76 16.89 17.37
CA GLU A 148 44.07 18.32 17.10
C GLU A 148 44.36 19.11 18.39
N HIS A 149 43.93 18.59 19.55
CA HIS A 149 44.18 19.22 20.88
C HIS A 149 45.38 18.63 21.64
N HIS A 150 46.17 17.75 21.00
CA HIS A 150 47.42 17.21 21.52
C HIS A 150 48.60 17.69 20.67
#